data_9b54f8dd929b373c6e2f1ffce0cf1f73
#
_entry.id   9b54f8dd929b373c6e2f1ffce0cf1f73
#
_cell.length_a   1.000
_cell.length_b   1.000
_cell.length_c   1.000
_cell.angle_alpha   90.00
_cell.angle_beta   90.00
_cell.angle_gamma   90.00
#
_symmetry.space_group_name_H-M   'P 1'
#
loop_
_entity.id
_entity.type
_entity.pdbx_description
1 polymer ?
#
loop_
_entity_poly.entity_id
_entity_poly.type
_entity_poly.pdbx_seq_one_letter_code
_entity_poly.pdbx_strand_id
1 'polypeptide(L)'
;MSARLRPGDFGVDVEPRSEKKQKADKKADRAAKARARAAVRRKTAQGKTARGKAVQTKVAPSVEDGTGPTTDQKAAVRTVRPSSRGWSGRGKGTASYLQVPVEYRGTTVQVCGLWPFAIGAGVPLVGVPLGHHLYTGATVCGDPISWFQRAKLISNPSIYVEGLPGLGKSTTVRRMATGLAGFGVQPLVLGDLKPDYVDLIEALGGQVISLGRGRGYLNVLDPGESVGAAAALRAKGFDKQAEEVEADAHGRRLTMVSALLTILRKTPPTDVEESIVDQALHVLDRRLDRVPVLADVLQVVQDAPPEVREVAVDRGSMDEYQKITRGLEASLISLARGGRLGETFAQPTTNPMRRDRPVVYDVSGLKETDVDLRAATLLACWSNGFATVNVANVLADAGLEPRRHYFVIMDELWQALRSGTGMVDRVDQLTRLNRQFGVGVAMITHTMSDLLALPSEEDRMKARGFVERAGMVIVGGLPSAEMPLLTAALPFSKAEQELLTGWSAPPSWDAATGRETDPPGRGKFLIKVGGRPGIPIQIKLTETERSINDTNKLWATQSRVGRVEEAAS
;
A
#
# COMPACT_ATOMS: atom_id res chain seq x y z
N MET A 1 42.73 -3.89 46.34
CA MET A 1 43.78 -3.08 45.72
C MET A 1 43.23 -2.54 44.39
N SER A 2 43.02 -1.26 44.35
CA SER A 2 42.37 -0.52 43.27
C SER A 2 43.42 -0.03 42.27
N ALA A 3 43.19 -0.22 40.96
CA ALA A 3 43.95 0.45 39.94
C ALA A 3 42.99 1.03 38.88
N ARG A 4 42.85 2.36 38.91
CA ARG A 4 42.16 3.15 37.91
C ARG A 4 43.06 3.27 36.67
N LEU A 5 42.53 2.97 35.47
CA LEU A 5 43.16 3.36 34.21
C LEU A 5 42.47 4.65 33.71
N ARG A 6 43.32 5.63 33.38
CA ARG A 6 42.95 6.92 32.76
C ARG A 6 42.86 6.76 31.25
N PRO A 7 42.00 7.53 30.55
CA PRO A 7 41.98 7.55 29.09
C PRO A 7 43.04 8.54 28.58
N GLY A 8 43.85 8.06 27.66
CA GLY A 8 44.88 8.83 26.96
C GLY A 8 44.92 8.46 25.48
N ASP A 9 44.79 9.48 24.66
CA ASP A 9 45.38 9.74 23.36
C ASP A 9 45.18 8.76 22.20
N PHE A 10 44.24 9.12 21.30
CA PHE A 10 44.42 8.99 19.86
C PHE A 10 44.23 10.38 19.23
N GLY A 11 45.34 11.12 19.15
CA GLY A 11 45.44 12.34 18.37
C GLY A 11 45.56 11.98 16.89
N VAL A 12 44.55 12.36 16.09
CA VAL A 12 44.72 12.51 14.65
C VAL A 12 44.97 13.98 14.40
N ASP A 13 46.24 14.31 14.04
CA ASP A 13 46.65 15.64 13.62
C ASP A 13 45.95 16.03 12.33
N VAL A 14 44.93 16.90 12.44
CA VAL A 14 44.37 17.63 11.31
C VAL A 14 45.05 18.99 11.25
N GLU A 15 45.99 19.15 10.32
CA GLU A 15 46.57 20.45 10.01
C GLU A 15 45.50 21.52 9.73
N PRO A 16 45.57 22.71 10.35
CA PRO A 16 44.61 23.78 10.09
C PRO A 16 44.87 24.38 8.71
N ARG A 17 43.90 24.19 7.78
CA ARG A 17 43.87 24.92 6.50
C ARG A 17 43.99 26.42 6.76
N SER A 18 45.02 27.05 6.21
CA SER A 18 45.35 28.46 6.46
C SER A 18 44.13 29.38 6.19
N GLU A 19 43.88 30.33 7.09
CA GLU A 19 42.79 31.33 6.98
C GLU A 19 42.74 32.06 5.62
N LYS A 20 43.87 32.16 4.94
CA LYS A 20 43.98 32.75 3.59
C LYS A 20 43.19 31.94 2.55
N LYS A 21 43.19 30.62 2.65
CA LYS A 21 42.46 29.75 1.70
C LYS A 21 40.93 29.82 1.91
N GLN A 22 40.48 29.91 3.18
CA GLN A 22 39.07 30.10 3.49
C GLN A 22 38.53 31.49 3.08
N LYS A 23 39.34 32.54 3.17
CA LYS A 23 38.95 33.88 2.68
C LYS A 23 38.90 33.93 1.15
N ALA A 24 39.77 33.20 0.45
CA ALA A 24 39.74 33.09 -1.02
C ALA A 24 38.52 32.35 -1.51
N ASP A 25 38.16 31.22 -0.89
CA ASP A 25 36.96 30.42 -1.26
C ASP A 25 35.67 31.20 -1.00
N LYS A 26 35.54 31.92 0.11
CA LYS A 26 34.40 32.81 0.40
C LYS A 26 34.26 33.96 -0.60
N LYS A 27 35.39 34.50 -1.10
CA LYS A 27 35.39 35.57 -2.11
C LYS A 27 34.97 35.02 -3.49
N ALA A 28 35.40 33.80 -3.86
CA ALA A 28 35.02 33.13 -5.08
C ALA A 28 33.51 32.78 -5.10
N ASP A 29 32.97 32.29 -3.99
CA ASP A 29 31.51 31.95 -3.87
C ASP A 29 30.62 33.22 -3.95
N ARG A 30 31.07 34.36 -3.34
CA ARG A 30 30.37 35.64 -3.49
C ARG A 30 30.39 36.17 -4.93
N ALA A 31 31.50 36.01 -5.66
CA ALA A 31 31.61 36.41 -7.04
C ALA A 31 30.74 35.54 -7.98
N ALA A 32 30.66 34.23 -7.73
CA ALA A 32 29.78 33.31 -8.47
C ALA A 32 28.30 33.64 -8.26
N LYS A 33 27.88 33.93 -7.02
CA LYS A 33 26.50 34.34 -6.69
C LYS A 33 26.13 35.69 -7.31
N ALA A 34 27.06 36.63 -7.40
CA ALA A 34 26.85 37.93 -8.06
C ALA A 34 26.66 37.76 -9.58
N ARG A 35 27.47 36.92 -10.24
CA ARG A 35 27.33 36.60 -11.68
C ARG A 35 25.99 35.90 -12.01
N ALA A 36 25.55 34.96 -11.15
CA ALA A 36 24.27 34.31 -11.31
C ALA A 36 23.07 35.29 -11.19
N ARG A 37 23.12 36.24 -10.25
CA ARG A 37 22.11 37.30 -10.10
C ARG A 37 22.08 38.27 -11.29
N ALA A 38 23.23 38.58 -11.88
CA ALA A 38 23.33 39.44 -13.07
C ALA A 38 22.78 38.75 -14.32
N ALA A 39 22.98 37.41 -14.48
CA ALA A 39 22.42 36.61 -15.57
C ALA A 39 20.90 36.54 -15.51
N VAL A 40 20.31 36.39 -14.31
CA VAL A 40 18.85 36.39 -14.11
C VAL A 40 18.25 37.77 -14.45
N ARG A 41 18.91 38.88 -14.04
CA ARG A 41 18.47 40.24 -14.39
C ARG A 41 18.53 40.53 -15.89
N ARG A 42 19.50 39.97 -16.63
CA ARG A 42 19.56 40.12 -18.12
C ARG A 42 18.44 39.38 -18.83
N LYS A 43 18.05 38.18 -18.36
CA LYS A 43 16.90 37.42 -18.92
C LYS A 43 15.56 38.12 -18.67
N THR A 44 15.38 38.80 -17.53
CA THR A 44 14.15 39.57 -17.24
C THR A 44 14.07 40.88 -17.97
N ALA A 45 15.19 41.47 -18.38
CA ALA A 45 15.21 42.70 -19.18
C ALA A 45 14.90 42.44 -20.68
N GLN A 46 15.32 41.31 -21.24
CA GLN A 46 15.01 40.93 -22.62
C GLN A 46 13.55 40.50 -22.85
N GLY A 47 12.83 40.12 -21.77
CA GLY A 47 11.39 39.77 -21.86
C GLY A 47 10.43 40.96 -21.87
N LYS A 48 10.89 42.19 -21.65
CA LYS A 48 10.05 43.40 -21.55
C LYS A 48 9.96 44.25 -22.85
N THR A 49 10.77 43.98 -23.87
CA THR A 49 10.82 44.77 -25.12
C THR A 49 10.00 44.20 -26.27
N ALA A 50 9.25 43.10 -26.08
CA ALA A 50 8.43 42.48 -27.14
C ALA A 50 6.91 42.65 -26.92
N ARG A 51 6.49 43.74 -26.25
CA ARG A 51 5.05 44.05 -26.09
C ARG A 51 4.78 45.52 -26.39
N GLY A 52 4.60 45.79 -27.65
CA GLY A 52 4.17 47.12 -28.10
C GLY A 52 4.07 47.23 -29.59
N LYS A 53 2.91 46.89 -30.15
CA LYS A 53 2.24 47.56 -31.27
C LYS A 53 1.13 46.64 -31.80
N ALA A 54 -0.09 46.84 -31.36
CA ALA A 54 -1.28 46.38 -32.03
C ALA A 54 -2.02 47.62 -32.55
N VAL A 55 -2.11 47.68 -33.86
CA VAL A 55 -2.78 48.74 -34.61
C VAL A 55 -4.28 48.64 -34.42
N GLN A 56 -4.90 49.77 -34.08
CA GLN A 56 -6.34 49.94 -34.10
C GLN A 56 -6.80 50.14 -35.54
N THR A 57 -7.73 49.32 -35.99
CA THR A 57 -8.55 49.63 -37.18
C THR A 57 -10.01 49.62 -36.74
N LYS A 58 -10.61 50.82 -36.82
CA LYS A 58 -12.05 51.03 -36.72
C LYS A 58 -12.69 50.65 -38.06
N VAL A 59 -13.78 49.87 -38.01
CA VAL A 59 -14.81 49.89 -39.05
C VAL A 59 -16.16 49.78 -38.39
N ALA A 60 -17.03 50.72 -38.72
CA ALA A 60 -18.41 50.84 -38.28
C ALA A 60 -19.37 50.05 -39.23
N PRO A 61 -20.66 49.94 -38.91
CA PRO A 61 -21.53 48.85 -39.31
C PRO A 61 -22.31 49.10 -40.59
N SER A 62 -22.70 48.02 -41.28
CA SER A 62 -23.81 48.05 -42.23
C SER A 62 -24.73 46.87 -42.01
N VAL A 63 -26.00 47.20 -41.96
CA VAL A 63 -27.19 46.37 -41.95
C VAL A 63 -27.41 45.79 -43.32
N GLU A 64 -27.84 44.54 -43.49
CA GLU A 64 -28.94 44.15 -44.38
C GLU A 64 -29.35 42.69 -44.23
N ASP A 65 -30.63 42.49 -44.45
CA ASP A 65 -31.46 41.30 -44.32
C ASP A 65 -31.17 40.17 -45.32
N GLY A 66 -31.67 38.94 -44.96
CA GLY A 66 -32.00 37.99 -46.03
C GLY A 66 -31.88 36.50 -45.66
N THR A 67 -32.98 35.95 -45.17
CA THR A 67 -33.59 34.62 -45.48
C THR A 67 -32.77 33.34 -45.67
N GLY A 68 -33.07 32.34 -44.85
CA GLY A 68 -33.29 30.93 -45.24
C GLY A 68 -32.26 29.89 -44.80
N PRO A 69 -32.69 28.67 -44.53
CA PRO A 69 -31.99 27.75 -43.60
C PRO A 69 -31.16 26.68 -44.33
N THR A 70 -29.99 26.33 -43.82
CA THR A 70 -29.42 24.99 -44.00
C THR A 70 -28.34 24.66 -42.97
N THR A 71 -28.56 23.54 -42.28
CA THR A 71 -27.65 22.47 -41.89
C THR A 71 -26.33 22.77 -41.15
N ASP A 72 -26.28 22.19 -39.95
CA ASP A 72 -25.10 21.60 -39.30
C ASP A 72 -23.75 22.35 -39.35
N GLN A 73 -23.57 23.23 -38.40
CA GLN A 73 -22.22 23.52 -37.89
C GLN A 73 -22.20 23.26 -36.38
N LYS A 74 -21.48 22.20 -35.96
CA LYS A 74 -21.09 21.99 -34.59
C LYS A 74 -20.48 23.28 -34.04
N ALA A 75 -21.24 23.98 -33.19
CA ALA A 75 -20.79 25.20 -32.53
C ALA A 75 -19.60 24.82 -31.62
N ALA A 76 -18.41 25.27 -32.01
CA ALA A 76 -17.25 25.27 -31.15
C ALA A 76 -17.63 25.99 -29.85
N VAL A 77 -17.67 25.29 -28.74
CA VAL A 77 -17.94 25.86 -27.41
C VAL A 77 -16.84 26.90 -27.14
N ARG A 78 -17.15 28.15 -27.38
CA ARG A 78 -16.30 29.28 -26.99
C ARG A 78 -16.23 29.27 -25.47
N THR A 79 -15.15 28.77 -24.89
CA THR A 79 -14.85 28.89 -23.45
C THR A 79 -14.64 30.37 -23.12
N VAL A 80 -15.72 31.05 -22.77
CA VAL A 80 -15.69 32.44 -22.31
C VAL A 80 -15.08 32.41 -20.91
N ARG A 81 -13.91 33.00 -20.71
CA ARG A 81 -13.30 33.14 -19.39
C ARG A 81 -14.01 34.24 -18.61
N PRO A 82 -14.27 34.05 -17.29
CA PRO A 82 -14.85 35.08 -16.46
C PRO A 82 -13.90 36.28 -16.33
N SER A 83 -14.47 37.47 -16.17
CA SER A 83 -13.73 38.66 -15.77
C SER A 83 -13.35 38.60 -14.30
N SER A 84 -12.52 39.54 -13.81
CA SER A 84 -12.19 39.66 -12.41
C SER A 84 -13.42 39.85 -11.49
N ARG A 85 -14.58 40.19 -12.04
CA ARG A 85 -15.85 40.33 -11.31
C ARG A 85 -16.84 39.18 -11.57
N GLY A 86 -16.41 38.13 -12.23
CA GLY A 86 -17.24 36.97 -12.54
C GLY A 86 -17.82 37.00 -13.97
N TRP A 87 -18.92 36.31 -14.19
CA TRP A 87 -19.55 36.14 -15.50
C TRP A 87 -20.52 37.28 -15.80
N SER A 88 -20.32 38.00 -16.92
CA SER A 88 -21.26 38.99 -17.40
C SER A 88 -22.34 38.34 -18.28
N GLY A 89 -23.58 38.71 -18.10
CA GLY A 89 -24.72 38.25 -18.88
C GLY A 89 -25.94 37.90 -18.02
N ARG A 90 -27.12 37.85 -18.64
CA ARG A 90 -28.39 37.55 -17.98
C ARG A 90 -28.37 36.10 -17.43
N GLY A 91 -28.56 35.91 -16.11
CA GLY A 91 -28.49 34.60 -15.45
C GLY A 91 -27.09 34.11 -15.12
N LYS A 92 -26.04 34.89 -15.39
CA LYS A 92 -24.66 34.56 -15.02
C LYS A 92 -24.25 35.43 -13.84
N GLY A 93 -23.98 34.84 -12.70
CA GLY A 93 -23.66 35.57 -11.48
C GLY A 93 -22.42 36.46 -11.60
N THR A 94 -22.59 37.79 -11.45
CA THR A 94 -21.49 38.73 -11.21
C THR A 94 -21.51 39.15 -9.76
N ALA A 95 -20.39 39.02 -9.05
CA ALA A 95 -20.30 39.63 -7.72
C ALA A 95 -20.24 41.15 -7.88
N SER A 96 -21.32 41.83 -7.50
CA SER A 96 -21.40 43.30 -7.52
C SER A 96 -20.61 43.93 -6.36
N TYR A 97 -20.44 43.21 -5.26
CA TYR A 97 -19.70 43.66 -4.08
C TYR A 97 -19.07 42.46 -3.40
N LEU A 98 -17.76 42.43 -3.34
CA LEU A 98 -16.99 41.55 -2.46
C LEU A 98 -16.67 42.39 -1.22
N GLN A 99 -17.31 42.09 -0.10
CA GLN A 99 -16.90 42.66 1.18
C GLN A 99 -15.46 42.23 1.43
N VAL A 100 -14.53 43.17 1.32
CA VAL A 100 -13.13 42.90 1.64
C VAL A 100 -13.11 42.55 3.14
N PRO A 101 -12.56 41.37 3.50
CA PRO A 101 -12.41 41.03 4.92
C PRO A 101 -11.61 42.12 5.63
N VAL A 102 -11.93 42.36 6.89
CA VAL A 102 -11.25 43.37 7.72
C VAL A 102 -9.74 43.04 7.71
N GLU A 103 -8.92 44.03 7.30
CA GLU A 103 -7.49 43.89 7.28
C GLU A 103 -6.91 44.04 8.68
N TYR A 104 -6.38 42.98 9.23
CA TYR A 104 -5.66 43.02 10.52
C TYR A 104 -4.16 43.14 10.24
N ARG A 105 -3.54 44.19 10.81
CA ARG A 105 -2.10 44.42 10.73
C ARG A 105 -1.47 44.14 12.09
N GLY A 106 -0.43 43.35 12.12
CA GLY A 106 0.34 43.04 13.30
C GLY A 106 1.72 42.52 12.94
N THR A 107 2.60 42.44 13.93
CA THR A 107 3.88 41.76 13.77
C THR A 107 3.67 40.27 13.62
N THR A 108 4.62 39.55 13.05
CA THR A 108 4.56 38.09 12.90
C THR A 108 4.33 37.36 14.22
N VAL A 109 4.76 37.92 15.35
CA VAL A 109 4.52 37.39 16.70
C VAL A 109 3.09 37.65 17.15
N GLN A 110 2.51 38.82 16.83
CA GLN A 110 1.13 39.19 17.22
C GLN A 110 0.05 38.46 16.39
N VAL A 111 0.33 38.16 15.12
CA VAL A 111 -0.59 37.45 14.22
C VAL A 111 -0.36 35.93 14.23
N CYS A 112 0.71 35.46 14.87
CA CYS A 112 0.97 34.04 15.06
C CYS A 112 -0.13 33.44 15.95
N GLY A 113 -1.02 32.66 15.37
CA GLY A 113 -2.17 32.05 16.04
C GLY A 113 -3.52 32.76 15.84
N LEU A 114 -3.55 33.95 15.25
CA LEU A 114 -4.78 34.65 14.87
C LEU A 114 -5.21 34.41 13.42
N TRP A 115 -4.44 33.64 12.66
CA TRP A 115 -4.68 33.39 11.25
C TRP A 115 -5.45 32.10 11.04
N PRO A 116 -6.81 32.12 11.03
CA PRO A 116 -7.62 30.89 10.92
C PRO A 116 -7.60 30.28 9.52
N PHE A 117 -7.02 30.98 8.52
CA PHE A 117 -7.13 30.61 7.10
C PHE A 117 -5.90 29.89 6.55
N ALA A 118 -4.85 29.72 7.34
CA ALA A 118 -3.60 29.06 6.94
C ALA A 118 -3.33 27.76 7.70
N ILE A 119 -4.32 27.22 8.43
CA ILE A 119 -4.20 25.94 9.13
C ILE A 119 -4.56 24.84 8.16
N GLY A 120 -3.60 24.45 7.37
CA GLY A 120 -3.68 23.29 6.52
C GLY A 120 -2.27 22.76 6.26
N ALA A 121 -2.11 21.45 6.19
CA ALA A 121 -0.90 20.90 5.63
C ALA A 121 -0.79 21.38 4.19
N GLY A 122 0.36 21.93 3.80
CA GLY A 122 0.61 22.24 2.39
C GLY A 122 0.38 20.99 1.54
N VAL A 123 -0.22 21.16 0.38
CA VAL A 123 -0.51 20.04 -0.53
C VAL A 123 0.76 19.76 -1.33
N PRO A 124 1.45 18.64 -1.11
CA PRO A 124 2.64 18.30 -1.87
C PRO A 124 2.26 17.90 -3.30
N LEU A 125 2.99 18.42 -4.29
CA LEU A 125 2.90 18.01 -5.70
C LEU A 125 3.92 16.89 -6.02
N VAL A 126 4.12 15.97 -5.09
CA VAL A 126 5.05 14.84 -5.21
C VAL A 126 4.30 13.54 -5.02
N GLY A 127 4.46 12.63 -5.97
CA GLY A 127 3.79 11.33 -5.98
C GLY A 127 2.67 11.24 -7.00
N VAL A 128 1.85 10.22 -6.85
CA VAL A 128 0.71 9.94 -7.75
C VAL A 128 -0.36 11.01 -7.60
N PRO A 129 -0.87 11.61 -8.70
CA PRO A 129 -2.01 12.50 -8.64
C PRO A 129 -3.26 11.75 -8.19
N LEU A 130 -3.74 12.00 -6.96
CA LEU A 130 -4.89 11.31 -6.38
C LEU A 130 -6.22 11.99 -6.72
N GLY A 131 -6.25 13.30 -6.67
CA GLY A 131 -7.46 14.08 -6.88
C GLY A 131 -7.30 15.54 -6.47
N HIS A 132 -8.34 16.10 -5.83
CA HIS A 132 -8.36 17.51 -5.44
C HIS A 132 -8.62 17.67 -3.96
N HIS A 133 -7.96 18.66 -3.36
CA HIS A 133 -8.25 19.11 -2.00
C HIS A 133 -9.67 19.68 -1.93
N LEU A 134 -10.48 19.21 -0.96
CA LEU A 134 -11.91 19.50 -0.91
C LEU A 134 -12.23 20.99 -0.78
N TYR A 135 -11.41 21.77 -0.08
CA TYR A 135 -11.70 23.18 0.18
C TYR A 135 -11.03 24.11 -0.83
N THR A 136 -9.83 23.78 -1.29
CA THR A 136 -9.05 24.68 -2.16
C THR A 136 -9.12 24.31 -3.63
N GLY A 137 -9.58 23.10 -3.97
CA GLY A 137 -9.56 22.58 -5.34
C GLY A 137 -8.16 22.30 -5.89
N ALA A 138 -7.10 22.49 -5.08
CA ALA A 138 -5.73 22.22 -5.48
C ALA A 138 -5.51 20.72 -5.73
N THR A 139 -4.69 20.39 -6.73
CA THR A 139 -4.31 19.00 -6.98
C THR A 139 -3.52 18.43 -5.80
N VAL A 140 -3.90 17.25 -5.34
CA VAL A 140 -3.21 16.50 -4.30
C VAL A 140 -2.50 15.31 -4.93
N CYS A 141 -1.19 15.25 -4.74
CA CYS A 141 -0.36 14.11 -5.13
C CYS A 141 0.15 13.41 -3.88
N GLY A 142 0.17 12.07 -3.89
CA GLY A 142 0.68 11.31 -2.76
C GLY A 142 0.74 9.82 -3.04
N ASP A 143 1.80 9.21 -2.56
CA ASP A 143 1.99 7.78 -2.41
C ASP A 143 3.11 7.53 -1.39
N PRO A 144 3.17 6.33 -0.77
CA PRO A 144 4.12 6.10 0.30
C PRO A 144 5.58 6.10 -0.17
N ILE A 145 5.86 5.71 -1.39
CA ILE A 145 7.22 5.61 -1.91
C ILE A 145 7.76 7.01 -2.22
N SER A 146 7.00 7.81 -2.97
CA SER A 146 7.42 9.18 -3.33
C SER A 146 7.51 10.09 -2.12
N TRP A 147 6.58 9.96 -1.15
CA TRP A 147 6.62 10.77 0.06
C TRP A 147 7.77 10.37 0.99
N PHE A 148 8.15 9.11 1.00
CA PHE A 148 9.33 8.65 1.74
C PHE A 148 10.63 9.09 1.06
N GLN A 149 10.81 8.78 -0.24
CA GLN A 149 12.09 8.97 -0.93
C GLN A 149 12.33 10.42 -1.37
N ARG A 150 11.31 11.03 -2.01
CA ARG A 150 11.45 12.33 -2.70
C ARG A 150 11.01 13.51 -1.87
N ALA A 151 9.84 13.43 -1.25
CA ALA A 151 9.29 14.51 -0.45
C ALA A 151 9.81 14.52 1.00
N LYS A 152 10.31 13.38 1.50
CA LYS A 152 10.77 13.18 2.89
C LYS A 152 9.74 13.61 3.94
N LEU A 153 8.46 13.40 3.62
CA LEU A 153 7.33 13.76 4.48
C LEU A 153 7.04 12.70 5.53
N ILE A 154 7.37 11.46 5.22
CA ILE A 154 7.13 10.28 6.07
C ILE A 154 8.44 9.53 6.30
N SER A 155 8.53 8.83 7.44
CA SER A 155 9.72 8.06 7.84
C SER A 155 9.62 6.58 7.48
N ASN A 156 8.43 6.09 7.12
CA ASN A 156 8.15 4.72 6.73
C ASN A 156 7.30 4.70 5.44
N PRO A 157 7.70 3.97 4.39
CA PRO A 157 6.96 3.90 3.13
C PRO A 157 5.71 3.00 3.22
N SER A 158 4.87 3.21 4.24
CA SER A 158 3.64 2.46 4.45
C SER A 158 2.43 3.37 4.54
N ILE A 159 1.31 2.85 4.06
CA ILE A 159 -0.01 3.47 4.22
C ILE A 159 -0.94 2.51 4.95
N TYR A 160 -1.77 3.08 5.79
CA TYR A 160 -2.90 2.41 6.40
C TYR A 160 -4.19 3.05 5.89
N VAL A 161 -5.12 2.24 5.39
CA VAL A 161 -6.36 2.74 4.77
C VAL A 161 -7.55 2.13 5.48
N GLU A 162 -8.46 2.98 5.98
CA GLU A 162 -9.70 2.55 6.61
C GLU A 162 -10.89 3.40 6.20
N GLY A 163 -12.09 2.88 6.42
CA GLY A 163 -13.36 3.53 6.11
C GLY A 163 -14.44 2.50 5.82
N LEU A 164 -15.70 2.90 5.86
CA LEU A 164 -16.83 2.03 5.60
C LEU A 164 -16.76 1.38 4.19
N PRO A 165 -17.34 0.19 4.02
CA PRO A 165 -17.50 -0.44 2.70
C PRO A 165 -18.21 0.48 1.69
N GLY A 166 -17.85 0.37 0.40
CA GLY A 166 -18.50 1.14 -0.68
C GLY A 166 -18.03 2.60 -0.83
N LEU A 167 -17.21 3.14 0.08
CA LEU A 167 -16.72 4.52 0.00
C LEU A 167 -15.49 4.71 -0.88
N GLY A 168 -14.89 3.62 -1.43
CA GLY A 168 -13.82 3.70 -2.42
C GLY A 168 -12.40 3.49 -1.88
N LYS A 169 -12.21 2.72 -0.78
CA LYS A 169 -10.87 2.36 -0.26
C LYS A 169 -10.00 1.67 -1.30
N SER A 170 -10.47 0.52 -1.83
CA SER A 170 -9.74 -0.24 -2.86
C SER A 170 -9.51 0.62 -4.11
N THR A 171 -10.47 1.48 -4.50
CA THR A 171 -10.35 2.43 -5.61
C THR A 171 -9.18 3.40 -5.40
N THR A 172 -9.01 3.93 -4.19
CA THR A 172 -7.91 4.85 -3.85
C THR A 172 -6.56 4.16 -3.95
N VAL A 173 -6.46 2.93 -3.44
CA VAL A 173 -5.22 2.14 -3.52
C VAL A 173 -4.93 1.71 -4.96
N ARG A 174 -5.95 1.35 -5.75
CA ARG A 174 -5.81 1.06 -7.20
C ARG A 174 -5.29 2.28 -7.96
N ARG A 175 -5.80 3.48 -7.67
CA ARG A 175 -5.29 4.73 -8.23
C ARG A 175 -3.80 4.93 -7.92
N MET A 176 -3.38 4.66 -6.68
CA MET A 176 -1.96 4.70 -6.30
C MET A 176 -1.15 3.64 -7.04
N ALA A 177 -1.63 2.41 -7.11
CA ALA A 177 -0.96 1.31 -7.80
C ALA A 177 -0.76 1.62 -9.29
N THR A 178 -1.79 2.15 -9.96
CA THR A 178 -1.72 2.56 -11.37
C THR A 178 -0.66 3.64 -11.58
N GLY A 179 -0.67 4.68 -10.75
CA GLY A 179 0.31 5.76 -10.88
C GLY A 179 1.73 5.33 -10.55
N LEU A 180 1.90 4.48 -9.54
CA LEU A 180 3.20 3.90 -9.17
C LEU A 180 3.73 2.98 -10.27
N ALA A 181 2.87 2.18 -10.91
CA ALA A 181 3.26 1.37 -12.08
C ALA A 181 3.79 2.25 -13.22
N GLY A 182 3.15 3.41 -13.47
CA GLY A 182 3.65 4.43 -14.40
C GLY A 182 5.02 5.02 -14.02
N PHE A 183 5.41 4.93 -12.75
CA PHE A 183 6.75 5.34 -12.26
C PHE A 183 7.75 4.17 -12.24
N GLY A 184 7.39 2.98 -12.73
CA GLY A 184 8.24 1.79 -12.76
C GLY A 184 8.24 0.97 -11.47
N VAL A 185 7.33 1.25 -10.53
CA VAL A 185 7.13 0.44 -9.33
C VAL A 185 6.18 -0.72 -9.65
N GLN A 186 6.47 -1.93 -9.19
CA GLN A 186 5.66 -3.12 -9.42
C GLN A 186 4.58 -3.29 -8.34
N PRO A 187 3.28 -3.14 -8.66
CA PRO A 187 2.21 -3.48 -7.73
C PRO A 187 2.15 -4.99 -7.48
N LEU A 188 2.07 -5.36 -6.20
CA LEU A 188 1.90 -6.75 -5.75
C LEU A 188 0.67 -6.83 -4.85
N VAL A 189 -0.40 -7.41 -5.37
CA VAL A 189 -1.65 -7.63 -4.61
C VAL A 189 -1.61 -9.02 -4.02
N LEU A 190 -1.27 -9.09 -2.73
CA LEU A 190 -1.01 -10.35 -2.06
C LEU A 190 -2.28 -10.94 -1.41
N GLY A 191 -3.36 -11.02 -2.17
CA GLY A 191 -4.63 -11.63 -1.74
C GLY A 191 -5.83 -10.77 -2.06
N ASP A 192 -6.42 -10.99 -3.22
CA ASP A 192 -7.63 -10.33 -3.69
C ASP A 192 -8.85 -11.22 -3.44
N LEU A 193 -9.55 -10.94 -2.34
CA LEU A 193 -10.73 -11.72 -1.93
C LEU A 193 -12.00 -11.40 -2.72
N LYS A 194 -12.04 -10.24 -3.36
CA LYS A 194 -13.20 -9.73 -4.11
C LYS A 194 -12.73 -9.24 -5.46
N PRO A 195 -12.32 -9.97 -6.40
CA PRO A 195 -11.49 -9.70 -7.57
C PRO A 195 -11.43 -8.19 -7.99
N ASP A 196 -11.12 -7.33 -7.03
CA ASP A 196 -11.09 -5.88 -7.19
C ASP A 196 -9.85 -5.41 -7.96
N TYR A 197 -8.78 -6.21 -7.97
CA TYR A 197 -7.48 -5.84 -8.55
C TYR A 197 -7.12 -6.64 -9.81
N VAL A 198 -7.81 -7.73 -10.11
CA VAL A 198 -7.50 -8.63 -11.23
C VAL A 198 -7.45 -7.87 -12.55
N ASP A 199 -8.54 -7.17 -12.90
CA ASP A 199 -8.62 -6.39 -14.16
C ASP A 199 -7.51 -5.33 -14.25
N LEU A 200 -7.13 -4.71 -13.14
CA LEU A 200 -6.05 -3.74 -13.10
C LEU A 200 -4.69 -4.36 -13.42
N ILE A 201 -4.38 -5.49 -12.77
CA ILE A 201 -3.10 -6.17 -12.94
C ILE A 201 -2.98 -6.74 -14.35
N GLU A 202 -4.06 -7.29 -14.93
CA GLU A 202 -4.11 -7.69 -16.33
C GLU A 202 -3.86 -6.52 -17.28
N ALA A 203 -4.54 -5.38 -17.04
CA ALA A 203 -4.34 -4.17 -17.85
C ALA A 203 -2.92 -3.61 -17.77
N LEU A 204 -2.20 -3.84 -16.68
CA LEU A 204 -0.79 -3.49 -16.51
C LEU A 204 0.18 -4.54 -17.12
N GLY A 205 -0.30 -5.59 -17.78
CA GLY A 205 0.50 -6.69 -18.31
C GLY A 205 1.10 -7.59 -17.23
N GLY A 206 0.45 -7.63 -16.07
CA GLY A 206 0.88 -8.40 -14.90
C GLY A 206 0.46 -9.87 -14.94
N GLN A 207 0.74 -10.58 -13.86
CA GLN A 207 0.43 -12.00 -13.66
C GLN A 207 -0.75 -12.13 -12.69
N VAL A 208 -1.74 -12.93 -13.06
CA VAL A 208 -2.84 -13.36 -12.18
C VAL A 208 -2.58 -14.79 -11.73
N ILE A 209 -2.54 -14.99 -10.41
CA ILE A 209 -2.37 -16.30 -9.78
C ILE A 209 -3.66 -16.63 -9.04
N SER A 210 -4.49 -17.47 -9.65
CA SER A 210 -5.75 -17.90 -9.03
C SER A 210 -5.51 -19.05 -8.07
N LEU A 211 -5.98 -18.94 -6.83
CA LEU A 211 -5.87 -19.95 -5.80
C LEU A 211 -7.24 -20.42 -5.32
N GLY A 212 -7.30 -21.66 -4.88
CA GLY A 212 -8.50 -22.27 -4.35
C GLY A 212 -8.88 -23.57 -5.06
N ARG A 213 -9.96 -24.17 -4.62
CA ARG A 213 -10.40 -25.49 -5.06
C ARG A 213 -10.59 -25.57 -6.58
N GLY A 214 -9.77 -26.39 -7.26
CA GLY A 214 -9.80 -26.56 -8.71
C GLY A 214 -9.30 -25.36 -9.54
N ARG A 215 -8.75 -24.32 -8.91
CA ARG A 215 -8.21 -23.13 -9.60
C ARG A 215 -6.68 -23.07 -9.59
N GLY A 216 -6.06 -23.50 -8.49
CA GLY A 216 -4.62 -23.52 -8.33
C GLY A 216 -4.21 -23.78 -6.88
N TYR A 217 -2.95 -24.15 -6.73
CA TYR A 217 -2.34 -24.56 -5.47
C TYR A 217 -1.14 -23.66 -5.15
N LEU A 218 -0.88 -23.44 -3.87
CA LEU A 218 0.29 -22.76 -3.37
C LEU A 218 0.97 -23.63 -2.30
N ASN A 219 2.09 -24.24 -2.65
CA ASN A 219 2.86 -25.04 -1.73
C ASN A 219 3.59 -24.15 -0.72
N VAL A 220 3.26 -24.24 0.55
CA VAL A 220 3.90 -23.45 1.61
C VAL A 220 5.35 -23.84 1.89
N LEU A 221 5.78 -25.01 1.39
CA LEU A 221 7.16 -25.50 1.47
C LEU A 221 7.99 -25.12 0.24
N ASP A 222 7.38 -24.45 -0.75
CA ASP A 222 8.07 -24.03 -1.95
C ASP A 222 9.04 -22.88 -1.63
N PRO A 223 10.37 -23.07 -1.78
CA PRO A 223 11.33 -21.98 -1.58
C PRO A 223 11.22 -20.91 -2.67
N GLY A 224 10.40 -21.14 -3.71
CA GLY A 224 10.26 -20.24 -4.84
C GLY A 224 11.57 -20.05 -5.59
N GLU A 225 11.88 -18.82 -5.92
CA GLU A 225 13.10 -18.46 -6.66
C GLU A 225 14.38 -18.47 -5.80
N SER A 226 14.29 -18.75 -4.49
CA SER A 226 15.45 -18.70 -3.58
C SER A 226 16.56 -19.66 -3.95
N VAL A 227 16.21 -20.88 -4.41
CA VAL A 227 17.21 -21.88 -4.84
C VAL A 227 17.99 -21.40 -6.06
N GLY A 228 17.30 -20.91 -7.08
CA GLY A 228 17.94 -20.35 -8.28
C GLY A 228 18.78 -19.11 -7.97
N ALA A 229 18.30 -18.26 -7.06
CA ALA A 229 19.03 -17.08 -6.62
C ALA A 229 20.32 -17.47 -5.86
N ALA A 230 20.26 -18.42 -4.94
CA ALA A 230 21.42 -18.91 -4.20
C ALA A 230 22.47 -19.51 -5.14
N ALA A 231 22.04 -20.30 -6.13
CA ALA A 231 22.92 -20.85 -7.15
C ALA A 231 23.60 -19.74 -7.99
N ALA A 232 22.84 -18.71 -8.41
CA ALA A 232 23.36 -17.57 -9.16
C ALA A 232 24.37 -16.74 -8.34
N LEU A 233 24.12 -16.56 -7.04
CA LEU A 233 25.01 -15.87 -6.11
C LEU A 233 26.32 -16.64 -5.94
N ARG A 234 26.26 -17.96 -5.71
CA ARG A 234 27.47 -18.82 -5.58
C ARG A 234 28.31 -18.81 -6.86
N ALA A 235 27.67 -18.86 -8.02
CA ALA A 235 28.37 -18.80 -9.31
C ALA A 235 29.16 -17.49 -9.51
N LYS A 236 28.88 -16.46 -8.70
CA LYS A 236 29.58 -15.16 -8.71
C LYS A 236 30.44 -14.92 -7.45
N GLY A 237 30.58 -15.90 -6.56
CA GLY A 237 31.40 -15.83 -5.36
C GLY A 237 30.73 -15.09 -4.18
N PHE A 238 29.39 -14.97 -4.19
CA PHE A 238 28.61 -14.39 -3.11
C PHE A 238 28.05 -15.47 -2.17
N ASP A 239 28.92 -16.36 -1.65
CA ASP A 239 28.54 -17.55 -0.88
C ASP A 239 27.73 -17.19 0.38
N LYS A 240 28.16 -16.16 1.10
CA LYS A 240 27.48 -15.70 2.30
C LYS A 240 26.03 -15.25 2.03
N GLN A 241 25.81 -14.48 0.98
CA GLN A 241 24.47 -14.04 0.58
C GLN A 241 23.61 -15.23 0.10
N ALA A 242 24.22 -16.23 -0.53
CA ALA A 242 23.53 -17.47 -0.91
C ALA A 242 23.04 -18.24 0.33
N GLU A 243 23.90 -18.39 1.35
CA GLU A 243 23.54 -19.02 2.63
C GLU A 243 22.42 -18.24 3.35
N GLU A 244 22.49 -16.91 3.35
CA GLU A 244 21.44 -16.06 3.95
C GLU A 244 20.09 -16.24 3.24
N VAL A 245 20.06 -16.34 1.91
CA VAL A 245 18.84 -16.59 1.12
C VAL A 245 18.25 -17.97 1.41
N GLU A 246 19.10 -19.00 1.53
CA GLU A 246 18.65 -20.36 1.85
C GLU A 246 18.11 -20.46 3.29
N ALA A 247 18.81 -19.85 4.26
CA ALA A 247 18.37 -19.79 5.65
C ALA A 247 17.04 -19.06 5.79
N ASP A 248 16.84 -17.92 5.08
CA ASP A 248 15.58 -17.20 5.05
C ASP A 248 14.45 -18.05 4.44
N ALA A 249 14.72 -18.76 3.34
CA ALA A 249 13.75 -19.65 2.72
C ALA A 249 13.36 -20.81 3.67
N HIS A 250 14.31 -21.40 4.39
CA HIS A 250 14.06 -22.43 5.39
C HIS A 250 13.21 -21.90 6.55
N GLY A 251 13.59 -20.77 7.16
CA GLY A 251 12.85 -20.15 8.26
C GLY A 251 11.41 -19.79 7.89
N ARG A 252 11.18 -19.35 6.64
CA ARG A 252 9.82 -19.08 6.14
C ARG A 252 8.97 -20.33 6.00
N ARG A 253 9.53 -21.45 5.51
CA ARG A 253 8.84 -22.74 5.42
C ARG A 253 8.40 -23.22 6.80
N LEU A 254 9.30 -23.19 7.79
CA LEU A 254 8.99 -23.52 9.19
C LEU A 254 7.88 -22.62 9.74
N THR A 255 8.02 -21.31 9.57
CA THR A 255 7.03 -20.32 10.01
C THR A 255 5.66 -20.58 9.40
N MET A 256 5.59 -20.95 8.12
CA MET A 256 4.31 -21.24 7.46
C MET A 256 3.67 -22.53 7.93
N VAL A 257 4.44 -23.60 8.16
CA VAL A 257 3.90 -24.84 8.75
C VAL A 257 3.36 -24.56 10.14
N SER A 258 4.11 -23.87 11.01
CA SER A 258 3.67 -23.47 12.35
C SER A 258 2.40 -22.60 12.32
N ALA A 259 2.27 -21.71 11.30
CA ALA A 259 1.06 -20.92 11.10
C ALA A 259 -0.15 -21.78 10.73
N LEU A 260 0.00 -22.73 9.82
CA LEU A 260 -1.07 -23.64 9.43
C LEU A 260 -1.51 -24.52 10.61
N LEU A 261 -0.58 -25.03 11.40
CA LEU A 261 -0.87 -25.78 12.62
C LEU A 261 -1.65 -24.92 13.62
N THR A 262 -1.22 -23.67 13.82
CA THR A 262 -1.88 -22.71 14.73
C THR A 262 -3.32 -22.41 14.27
N ILE A 263 -3.54 -22.18 12.97
CA ILE A 263 -4.87 -21.91 12.42
C ILE A 263 -5.77 -23.15 12.57
N LEU A 264 -5.24 -24.33 12.30
CA LEU A 264 -5.98 -25.59 12.41
C LEU A 264 -6.39 -25.92 13.86
N ARG A 265 -5.47 -25.76 14.81
CA ARG A 265 -5.65 -26.15 16.22
C ARG A 265 -6.19 -25.02 17.10
N LYS A 266 -6.12 -23.75 16.65
CA LYS A 266 -6.33 -22.52 17.44
C LYS A 266 -5.33 -22.32 18.58
N THR A 267 -4.25 -23.10 18.59
CA THR A 267 -3.12 -23.01 19.53
C THR A 267 -1.82 -23.22 18.76
N PRO A 268 -0.75 -22.53 19.11
CA PRO A 268 0.55 -22.72 18.45
C PRO A 268 1.07 -24.13 18.70
N PRO A 269 1.93 -24.67 17.81
CA PRO A 269 2.67 -25.88 18.09
C PRO A 269 3.59 -25.68 19.30
N THR A 270 3.94 -26.78 19.95
CA THR A 270 4.92 -26.77 21.04
C THR A 270 6.34 -26.63 20.48
N ASP A 271 7.30 -26.20 21.33
CA ASP A 271 8.71 -26.07 20.94
C ASP A 271 9.27 -27.39 20.36
N VAL A 272 8.84 -28.53 20.95
CA VAL A 272 9.25 -29.88 20.49
C VAL A 272 8.67 -30.16 19.10
N GLU A 273 7.40 -29.85 18.86
CA GLU A 273 6.77 -30.02 17.54
C GLU A 273 7.42 -29.11 16.48
N GLU A 274 7.76 -27.87 16.81
CA GLU A 274 8.49 -26.96 15.91
C GLU A 274 9.88 -27.51 15.58
N SER A 275 10.61 -28.04 16.57
CA SER A 275 11.92 -28.66 16.37
C SER A 275 11.86 -29.92 15.48
N ILE A 276 10.79 -30.73 15.66
CA ILE A 276 10.54 -31.91 14.81
C ILE A 276 10.27 -31.49 13.36
N VAL A 277 9.45 -30.46 13.14
CA VAL A 277 9.15 -29.94 11.79
C VAL A 277 10.40 -29.35 11.16
N ASP A 278 11.19 -28.57 11.90
CA ASP A 278 12.45 -27.99 11.45
C ASP A 278 13.42 -29.06 10.97
N GLN A 279 13.65 -30.07 11.81
CA GLN A 279 14.54 -31.17 11.46
C GLN A 279 14.00 -32.01 10.30
N ALA A 280 12.68 -32.20 10.21
CA ALA A 280 12.06 -32.90 9.08
C ALA A 280 12.30 -32.15 7.75
N LEU A 281 12.22 -30.80 7.75
CA LEU A 281 12.56 -29.99 6.57
C LEU A 281 14.02 -30.15 6.17
N HIS A 282 14.96 -30.17 7.11
CA HIS A 282 16.38 -30.43 6.84
C HIS A 282 16.62 -31.82 6.25
N VAL A 283 15.91 -32.83 6.75
CA VAL A 283 15.98 -34.20 6.19
C VAL A 283 15.45 -34.23 4.77
N LEU A 284 14.35 -33.54 4.47
CA LEU A 284 13.76 -33.46 3.14
C LEU A 284 14.66 -32.74 2.14
N ASP A 285 15.29 -31.62 2.54
CA ASP A 285 16.21 -30.86 1.70
C ASP A 285 17.44 -31.70 1.27
N ARG A 286 17.83 -32.67 2.10
CA ARG A 286 18.95 -33.60 1.78
C ARG A 286 18.53 -34.83 0.96
N ARG A 287 17.24 -35.26 1.09
CA ARG A 287 16.76 -36.51 0.48
C ARG A 287 16.07 -36.32 -0.86
N LEU A 288 15.45 -35.15 -1.10
CA LEU A 288 14.62 -34.92 -2.27
C LEU A 288 15.28 -33.93 -3.23
N ASP A 289 15.35 -34.30 -4.50
CA ASP A 289 15.76 -33.40 -5.59
C ASP A 289 14.60 -32.50 -6.08
N ARG A 290 13.39 -32.69 -5.55
CA ARG A 290 12.20 -31.87 -5.83
C ARG A 290 11.75 -31.05 -4.64
N VAL A 291 10.94 -30.05 -4.90
CA VAL A 291 10.29 -29.28 -3.83
C VAL A 291 9.39 -30.22 -3.01
N PRO A 292 9.60 -30.32 -1.67
CA PRO A 292 8.78 -31.13 -0.80
C PRO A 292 7.36 -30.55 -0.68
N VAL A 293 6.39 -31.41 -0.35
CA VAL A 293 5.01 -31.03 0.00
C VAL A 293 4.70 -31.47 1.43
N LEU A 294 3.58 -31.03 2.01
CA LEU A 294 3.21 -31.35 3.39
C LEU A 294 3.11 -32.85 3.67
N ALA A 295 2.77 -33.65 2.65
CA ALA A 295 2.76 -35.10 2.78
C ALA A 295 4.16 -35.70 3.01
N ASP A 296 5.19 -35.07 2.45
CA ASP A 296 6.57 -35.52 2.66
C ASP A 296 7.03 -35.24 4.09
N VAL A 297 6.62 -34.10 4.67
CA VAL A 297 6.88 -33.81 6.11
C VAL A 297 6.21 -34.85 7.00
N LEU A 298 4.94 -35.18 6.73
CA LEU A 298 4.22 -36.22 7.46
C LEU A 298 4.97 -37.58 7.35
N GLN A 299 5.42 -37.93 6.16
CA GLN A 299 6.16 -39.18 5.94
C GLN A 299 7.47 -39.23 6.76
N VAL A 300 8.25 -38.14 6.79
CA VAL A 300 9.49 -38.06 7.59
C VAL A 300 9.19 -38.18 9.08
N VAL A 301 8.12 -37.55 9.58
CA VAL A 301 7.71 -37.68 10.98
C VAL A 301 7.32 -39.12 11.31
N GLN A 302 6.65 -39.84 10.40
CA GLN A 302 6.24 -41.24 10.57
C GLN A 302 7.43 -42.21 10.42
N ASP A 303 8.38 -41.93 9.53
CA ASP A 303 9.60 -42.73 9.35
C ASP A 303 10.54 -42.62 10.53
N ALA A 304 10.40 -41.56 11.35
CA ALA A 304 11.15 -41.33 12.58
C ALA A 304 12.67 -41.50 12.44
N PRO A 305 13.34 -40.81 11.47
CA PRO A 305 14.79 -40.94 11.31
C PRO A 305 15.52 -40.47 12.58
N PRO A 306 16.76 -40.98 12.83
CA PRO A 306 17.49 -40.68 14.07
C PRO A 306 17.59 -39.20 14.40
N GLU A 307 17.79 -38.34 13.42
CA GLU A 307 17.92 -36.89 13.58
C GLU A 307 16.62 -36.25 14.10
N VAL A 308 15.47 -36.75 13.67
CA VAL A 308 14.15 -36.27 14.11
C VAL A 308 13.81 -36.78 15.48
N ARG A 309 14.21 -38.03 15.79
CA ARG A 309 14.04 -38.64 17.13
C ARG A 309 14.89 -37.94 18.17
N GLU A 310 16.10 -37.51 17.81
CA GLU A 310 16.99 -36.78 18.72
C GLU A 310 16.35 -35.50 19.24
N VAL A 311 15.76 -34.66 18.33
CA VAL A 311 15.09 -33.41 18.71
C VAL A 311 13.76 -33.65 19.44
N ALA A 312 13.11 -34.78 19.25
CA ALA A 312 11.91 -35.19 19.97
C ALA A 312 12.22 -35.62 21.42
N VAL A 313 13.49 -35.89 21.76
CA VAL A 313 13.95 -36.33 23.10
C VAL A 313 13.22 -37.61 23.57
N ASP A 314 13.05 -38.57 22.64
CA ASP A 314 12.29 -39.82 22.88
C ASP A 314 13.01 -40.84 23.78
N ARG A 315 14.22 -40.52 24.24
CA ARG A 315 15.06 -41.35 25.10
C ARG A 315 15.30 -42.78 24.55
N GLY A 316 15.26 -42.93 23.25
CA GLY A 316 15.46 -44.21 22.54
C GLY A 316 14.21 -45.10 22.49
N SER A 317 13.05 -44.62 22.95
CA SER A 317 11.79 -45.37 22.93
C SER A 317 10.90 -44.93 21.78
N MET A 318 10.59 -45.84 20.86
CA MET A 318 9.65 -45.55 19.77
C MET A 318 8.23 -45.29 20.27
N ASP A 319 7.81 -45.96 21.36
CA ASP A 319 6.49 -45.69 21.96
C ASP A 319 6.38 -44.28 22.53
N GLU A 320 7.49 -43.77 23.09
CA GLU A 320 7.52 -42.39 23.58
C GLU A 320 7.52 -41.38 22.41
N TYR A 321 8.28 -41.63 21.36
CA TYR A 321 8.24 -40.84 20.13
C TYR A 321 6.82 -40.74 19.58
N GLN A 322 6.10 -41.87 19.45
CA GLN A 322 4.73 -41.88 18.94
C GLN A 322 3.75 -41.13 19.83
N LYS A 323 3.95 -41.12 21.15
CA LYS A 323 3.12 -40.29 22.05
C LYS A 323 3.38 -38.81 21.86
N ILE A 324 4.66 -38.42 21.72
CA ILE A 324 5.07 -37.02 21.49
C ILE A 324 4.52 -36.51 20.14
N THR A 325 4.66 -37.30 19.08
CA THR A 325 4.30 -36.88 17.70
C THR A 325 2.83 -37.04 17.36
N ARG A 326 2.04 -37.78 18.16
CA ARG A 326 0.64 -38.09 17.86
C ARG A 326 -0.22 -36.89 17.48
N GLY A 327 -0.06 -35.77 18.21
CA GLY A 327 -0.80 -34.53 17.95
C GLY A 327 -0.36 -33.85 16.65
N LEU A 328 0.95 -33.84 16.41
CA LEU A 328 1.54 -33.29 15.19
C LEU A 328 1.12 -34.12 13.97
N GLU A 329 1.24 -35.45 14.03
CA GLU A 329 0.82 -36.34 12.94
C GLU A 329 -0.65 -36.17 12.58
N ALA A 330 -1.56 -36.13 13.57
CA ALA A 330 -2.98 -35.92 13.31
C ALA A 330 -3.25 -34.62 12.55
N SER A 331 -2.52 -33.57 12.89
CA SER A 331 -2.65 -32.27 12.22
C SER A 331 -2.03 -32.28 10.82
N LEU A 332 -0.85 -32.87 10.67
CA LEU A 332 -0.21 -33.03 9.35
C LEU A 332 -1.05 -33.90 8.40
N ILE A 333 -1.71 -34.96 8.89
CA ILE A 333 -2.65 -35.76 8.12
C ILE A 333 -3.79 -34.89 7.61
N SER A 334 -4.37 -34.02 8.46
CA SER A 334 -5.42 -33.09 8.07
C SER A 334 -4.96 -32.09 7.00
N LEU A 335 -3.70 -31.61 7.10
CA LEU A 335 -3.12 -30.66 6.15
C LEU A 335 -2.71 -31.34 4.83
N ALA A 336 -2.25 -32.58 4.85
CA ALA A 336 -1.69 -33.27 3.70
C ALA A 336 -2.72 -34.06 2.88
N ARG A 337 -3.81 -34.57 3.51
CA ARG A 337 -4.74 -35.51 2.89
C ARG A 337 -6.13 -34.94 2.59
N GLY A 338 -6.24 -33.63 2.34
CA GLY A 338 -7.51 -33.03 1.86
C GLY A 338 -8.46 -32.54 2.97
N GLY A 339 -7.95 -32.26 4.17
CA GLY A 339 -8.69 -31.45 5.15
C GLY A 339 -8.97 -30.05 4.62
N ARG A 340 -9.74 -29.24 5.38
CA ARG A 340 -10.19 -27.88 4.96
C ARG A 340 -9.05 -27.01 4.41
N LEU A 341 -7.84 -27.10 4.94
CA LEU A 341 -6.66 -26.35 4.48
C LEU A 341 -5.86 -27.10 3.40
N GLY A 342 -5.89 -28.44 3.40
CA GLY A 342 -5.06 -29.26 2.52
C GLY A 342 -5.39 -29.10 1.04
N GLU A 343 -6.62 -28.76 0.70
CA GLU A 343 -7.04 -28.57 -0.71
C GLU A 343 -6.28 -27.44 -1.43
N THR A 344 -5.70 -26.50 -0.72
CA THR A 344 -4.94 -25.37 -1.30
C THR A 344 -3.42 -25.55 -1.17
N PHE A 345 -2.95 -26.25 -0.12
CA PHE A 345 -1.53 -26.23 0.26
C PHE A 345 -0.81 -27.58 0.10
N ALA A 346 -1.56 -28.69 -0.11
CA ALA A 346 -0.99 -30.04 -0.13
C ALA A 346 -0.31 -30.43 -1.47
N GLN A 347 -0.43 -29.61 -2.50
CA GLN A 347 0.08 -29.89 -3.84
C GLN A 347 1.19 -28.92 -4.23
N PRO A 348 2.04 -29.26 -5.21
CA PRO A 348 3.03 -28.34 -5.77
C PRO A 348 2.40 -27.03 -6.27
N THR A 349 3.12 -25.92 -6.16
CA THR A 349 2.68 -24.61 -6.65
C THR A 349 2.36 -24.67 -8.14
N THR A 350 1.14 -24.29 -8.51
CA THR A 350 0.67 -24.36 -9.90
C THR A 350 1.28 -23.28 -10.78
N ASN A 351 1.31 -22.04 -10.28
CA ASN A 351 1.77 -20.87 -11.01
C ASN A 351 2.70 -20.03 -10.12
N PRO A 352 4.02 -20.25 -10.19
CA PRO A 352 4.98 -19.52 -9.36
C PRO A 352 4.94 -18.03 -9.63
N MET A 353 5.06 -17.22 -8.57
CA MET A 353 5.08 -15.77 -8.65
C MET A 353 6.34 -15.28 -9.38
N ARG A 354 6.15 -14.33 -10.29
CA ARG A 354 7.22 -13.66 -11.03
C ARG A 354 7.56 -12.32 -10.39
N ARG A 355 8.88 -12.04 -10.25
CA ARG A 355 9.39 -10.79 -9.66
C ARG A 355 9.53 -9.62 -10.65
N ASP A 356 9.37 -9.88 -11.94
CA ASP A 356 9.65 -8.91 -13.02
C ASP A 356 8.42 -8.10 -13.49
N ARG A 357 7.25 -8.34 -12.90
CA ARG A 357 5.98 -7.73 -13.31
C ARG A 357 5.00 -7.55 -12.16
N PRO A 358 3.94 -6.74 -12.34
CA PRO A 358 2.81 -6.70 -11.40
C PRO A 358 2.20 -8.09 -11.18
N VAL A 359 1.77 -8.38 -9.95
CA VAL A 359 1.16 -9.68 -9.62
C VAL A 359 -0.07 -9.47 -8.75
N VAL A 360 -1.09 -10.30 -8.96
CA VAL A 360 -2.24 -10.45 -8.05
C VAL A 360 -2.48 -11.93 -7.74
N TYR A 361 -2.63 -12.22 -6.45
CA TYR A 361 -3.19 -13.49 -5.99
C TYR A 361 -4.71 -13.35 -5.92
N ASP A 362 -5.41 -13.92 -6.91
CA ASP A 362 -6.86 -14.01 -6.92
C ASP A 362 -7.31 -15.16 -6.04
N VAL A 363 -7.78 -14.84 -4.85
CA VAL A 363 -8.30 -15.78 -3.86
C VAL A 363 -9.82 -15.69 -3.72
N SER A 364 -10.52 -15.08 -4.67
CA SER A 364 -11.98 -14.90 -4.69
C SER A 364 -12.76 -16.20 -4.77
N GLY A 365 -12.10 -17.30 -5.21
CA GLY A 365 -12.70 -18.63 -5.24
C GLY A 365 -12.90 -19.27 -3.86
N LEU A 366 -12.35 -18.69 -2.79
CA LEU A 366 -12.51 -19.18 -1.43
C LEU A 366 -13.84 -18.72 -0.84
N LYS A 367 -14.61 -19.65 -0.27
CA LYS A 367 -15.91 -19.32 0.34
C LYS A 367 -15.75 -18.38 1.54
N GLU A 368 -16.67 -17.43 1.69
CA GLU A 368 -16.67 -16.51 2.84
C GLU A 368 -16.81 -17.21 4.19
N THR A 369 -17.49 -18.37 4.19
CA THR A 369 -17.67 -19.20 5.39
C THR A 369 -16.38 -19.89 5.86
N ASP A 370 -15.37 -20.02 4.99
CA ASP A 370 -14.11 -20.69 5.30
C ASP A 370 -13.04 -19.70 5.81
N VAL A 371 -13.34 -19.06 6.94
CA VAL A 371 -12.49 -18.01 7.53
C VAL A 371 -11.04 -18.47 7.73
N ASP A 372 -10.85 -19.70 8.24
CA ASP A 372 -9.53 -20.25 8.49
C ASP A 372 -8.73 -20.47 7.21
N LEU A 373 -9.37 -20.97 6.15
CA LEU A 373 -8.73 -21.18 4.85
C LEU A 373 -8.36 -19.84 4.20
N ARG A 374 -9.24 -18.84 4.28
CA ARG A 374 -8.95 -17.48 3.76
C ARG A 374 -7.76 -16.86 4.46
N ALA A 375 -7.72 -16.93 5.79
CA ALA A 375 -6.61 -16.40 6.58
C ALA A 375 -5.29 -17.12 6.28
N ALA A 376 -5.30 -18.45 6.23
CA ALA A 376 -4.12 -19.24 5.86
C ALA A 376 -3.62 -18.90 4.46
N THR A 377 -4.54 -18.71 3.49
CA THR A 377 -4.18 -18.35 2.12
C THR A 377 -3.60 -16.96 2.04
N LEU A 378 -4.18 -15.96 2.74
CA LEU A 378 -3.60 -14.61 2.79
C LEU A 378 -2.18 -14.63 3.36
N LEU A 379 -1.95 -15.33 4.48
CA LEU A 379 -0.61 -15.46 5.06
C LEU A 379 0.38 -16.11 4.10
N ALA A 380 -0.04 -17.17 3.40
CA ALA A 380 0.81 -17.86 2.43
C ALA A 380 1.16 -16.95 1.23
N CYS A 381 0.19 -16.21 0.70
CA CYS A 381 0.42 -15.22 -0.36
C CYS A 381 1.38 -14.11 0.09
N TRP A 382 1.20 -13.60 1.32
CA TRP A 382 2.09 -12.57 1.87
C TRP A 382 3.51 -13.11 2.06
N SER A 383 3.65 -14.29 2.67
CA SER A 383 4.94 -14.94 2.85
C SER A 383 5.66 -15.16 1.52
N ASN A 384 4.95 -15.65 0.49
CA ASN A 384 5.51 -15.87 -0.83
C ASN A 384 5.87 -14.55 -1.54
N GLY A 385 5.01 -13.54 -1.45
CA GLY A 385 5.25 -12.23 -2.04
C GLY A 385 6.48 -11.52 -1.44
N PHE A 386 6.60 -11.49 -0.12
CA PHE A 386 7.78 -10.91 0.53
C PHE A 386 9.06 -11.69 0.26
N ALA A 387 8.96 -13.03 0.15
CA ALA A 387 10.08 -13.86 -0.28
C ALA A 387 10.62 -13.47 -1.65
N THR A 388 9.71 -13.32 -2.62
CA THR A 388 10.05 -12.93 -3.98
C THR A 388 10.71 -11.55 -4.03
N VAL A 389 10.20 -10.60 -3.23
CA VAL A 389 10.81 -9.27 -3.09
C VAL A 389 12.20 -9.34 -2.47
N ASN A 390 12.40 -10.17 -1.43
CA ASN A 390 13.70 -10.34 -0.78
C ASN A 390 14.73 -10.89 -1.77
N VAL A 391 14.39 -11.95 -2.52
CA VAL A 391 15.24 -12.51 -3.57
C VAL A 391 15.61 -11.44 -4.61
N ALA A 392 14.64 -10.66 -5.09
CA ALA A 392 14.90 -9.60 -6.05
C ALA A 392 15.88 -8.54 -5.53
N ASN A 393 15.79 -8.20 -4.25
CA ASN A 393 16.69 -7.24 -3.62
C ASN A 393 18.11 -7.79 -3.48
N VAL A 394 18.26 -9.03 -2.99
CA VAL A 394 19.58 -9.66 -2.83
C VAL A 394 20.28 -9.79 -4.18
N LEU A 395 19.57 -10.20 -5.24
CA LEU A 395 20.13 -10.27 -6.59
C LEU A 395 20.53 -8.89 -7.13
N ALA A 396 19.75 -7.85 -6.83
CA ALA A 396 20.08 -6.48 -7.21
C ALA A 396 21.28 -5.92 -6.42
N ASP A 397 21.41 -6.25 -5.14
CA ASP A 397 22.56 -5.86 -4.30
C ASP A 397 23.84 -6.51 -4.78
N ALA A 398 23.76 -7.76 -5.26
CA ALA A 398 24.88 -8.47 -5.91
C ALA A 398 25.15 -7.99 -7.34
N GLY A 399 24.36 -7.06 -7.89
CA GLY A 399 24.52 -6.58 -9.27
C GLY A 399 24.14 -7.58 -10.35
N LEU A 400 23.41 -8.65 -10.00
CA LEU A 400 22.98 -9.69 -10.92
C LEU A 400 21.70 -9.32 -11.67
N GLU A 401 20.89 -8.44 -11.07
CA GLU A 401 19.65 -7.91 -11.66
C GLU A 401 19.49 -6.41 -11.41
N PRO A 402 18.67 -5.71 -12.22
CA PRO A 402 18.34 -4.31 -11.94
C PRO A 402 17.50 -4.21 -10.67
N ARG A 403 17.74 -3.15 -9.87
CA ARG A 403 16.91 -2.87 -8.69
C ARG A 403 15.49 -2.55 -9.10
N ARG A 404 14.52 -3.24 -8.49
CA ARG A 404 13.09 -3.00 -8.65
C ARG A 404 12.50 -2.46 -7.36
N HIS A 405 11.47 -1.64 -7.48
CA HIS A 405 10.67 -1.19 -6.36
C HIS A 405 9.29 -1.83 -6.42
N TYR A 406 8.74 -2.17 -5.27
CA TYR A 406 7.47 -2.85 -5.17
C TYR A 406 6.49 -2.07 -4.31
N PHE A 407 5.22 -2.14 -4.68
CA PHE A 407 4.12 -1.64 -3.88
C PHE A 407 3.21 -2.81 -3.50
N VAL A 408 3.38 -3.30 -2.27
CA VAL A 408 2.64 -4.44 -1.73
C VAL A 408 1.29 -3.98 -1.19
N ILE A 409 0.23 -4.63 -1.61
CA ILE A 409 -1.15 -4.35 -1.20
C ILE A 409 -1.66 -5.56 -0.42
N MET A 410 -1.99 -5.31 0.86
CA MET A 410 -2.55 -6.27 1.79
C MET A 410 -3.97 -5.83 2.12
N ASP A 411 -4.94 -6.33 1.36
CA ASP A 411 -6.35 -6.05 1.59
C ASP A 411 -6.94 -7.01 2.62
N GLU A 412 -8.01 -6.61 3.31
CA GLU A 412 -8.71 -7.37 4.34
C GLU A 412 -7.77 -7.90 5.47
N LEU A 413 -6.77 -7.09 5.86
CA LEU A 413 -5.75 -7.44 6.87
C LEU A 413 -6.34 -8.05 8.14
N TRP A 414 -7.48 -7.55 8.62
CA TRP A 414 -8.14 -8.02 9.83
C TRP A 414 -8.53 -9.50 9.79
N GLN A 415 -8.79 -10.09 8.62
CA GLN A 415 -9.15 -11.50 8.50
C GLN A 415 -8.00 -12.41 8.90
N ALA A 416 -6.79 -12.10 8.46
CA ALA A 416 -5.61 -12.86 8.86
C ALA A 416 -5.30 -12.70 10.36
N LEU A 417 -5.41 -11.48 10.88
CA LEU A 417 -5.11 -11.21 12.29
C LEU A 417 -6.04 -11.95 13.26
N ARG A 418 -7.32 -12.15 12.88
CA ARG A 418 -8.33 -12.84 13.71
C ARG A 418 -8.22 -14.36 13.69
N SER A 419 -7.43 -14.95 12.81
CA SER A 419 -7.42 -16.40 12.60
C SER A 419 -6.83 -17.23 13.76
N GLY A 420 -6.00 -16.63 14.61
CA GLY A 420 -5.43 -17.29 15.77
C GLY A 420 -4.44 -16.44 16.56
N THR A 421 -4.09 -16.89 17.73
CA THR A 421 -3.07 -16.25 18.59
C THR A 421 -1.71 -16.21 17.88
N GLY A 422 -0.96 -15.11 18.03
CA GLY A 422 0.36 -14.95 17.41
C GLY A 422 0.34 -14.58 15.92
N MET A 423 -0.84 -14.46 15.29
CA MET A 423 -0.93 -14.03 13.88
C MET A 423 -0.48 -12.58 13.71
N VAL A 424 -0.73 -11.73 14.68
CA VAL A 424 -0.28 -10.32 14.68
C VAL A 424 1.25 -10.25 14.62
N ASP A 425 1.96 -11.08 15.39
CA ASP A 425 3.43 -11.14 15.37
C ASP A 425 3.97 -11.60 14.01
N ARG A 426 3.31 -12.59 13.40
CA ARG A 426 3.71 -13.09 12.09
C ARG A 426 3.57 -12.02 11.01
N VAL A 427 2.46 -11.28 11.01
CA VAL A 427 2.24 -10.16 10.10
C VAL A 427 3.22 -9.01 10.39
N ASP A 428 3.47 -8.72 11.66
CA ASP A 428 4.44 -7.71 12.06
C ASP A 428 5.86 -8.05 11.56
N GLN A 429 6.28 -9.28 11.70
CA GLN A 429 7.57 -9.76 11.16
C GLN A 429 7.66 -9.58 9.64
N LEU A 430 6.61 -9.93 8.90
CA LEU A 430 6.57 -9.76 7.44
C LEU A 430 6.66 -8.28 7.00
N THR A 431 6.16 -7.35 7.81
CA THR A 431 6.06 -5.93 7.45
C THR A 431 7.17 -5.04 8.00
N ARG A 432 7.94 -5.48 9.01
CA ARG A 432 8.97 -4.65 9.67
C ARG A 432 10.11 -4.22 8.75
N LEU A 433 10.50 -5.04 7.80
CA LEU A 433 11.69 -4.84 6.98
C LEU A 433 11.44 -4.02 5.69
N ASN A 434 10.21 -3.60 5.45
CA ASN A 434 9.79 -2.91 4.21
C ASN A 434 10.65 -1.70 3.85
N ARG A 435 11.03 -0.90 4.86
CA ARG A 435 11.87 0.29 4.66
C ARG A 435 13.26 -0.05 4.11
N GLN A 436 13.87 -1.13 4.59
CA GLN A 436 15.22 -1.55 4.18
C GLN A 436 15.21 -2.12 2.75
N PHE A 437 14.12 -2.79 2.38
CA PHE A 437 13.96 -3.43 1.07
C PHE A 437 13.40 -2.53 -0.04
N GLY A 438 13.15 -1.24 0.24
CA GLY A 438 12.62 -0.32 -0.75
C GLY A 438 11.19 -0.66 -1.19
N VAL A 439 10.40 -1.25 -0.30
CA VAL A 439 9.02 -1.69 -0.52
C VAL A 439 8.05 -0.68 0.07
N GLY A 440 7.09 -0.23 -0.73
CA GLY A 440 5.91 0.47 -0.23
C GLY A 440 4.83 -0.54 0.16
N VAL A 441 4.15 -0.33 1.30
CA VAL A 441 3.09 -1.25 1.76
C VAL A 441 1.79 -0.50 1.99
N ALA A 442 0.69 -1.06 1.46
CA ALA A 442 -0.67 -0.64 1.78
C ALA A 442 -1.37 -1.71 2.62
N MET A 443 -1.81 -1.33 3.80
CA MET A 443 -2.62 -2.15 4.70
C MET A 443 -4.05 -1.59 4.71
N ILE A 444 -5.03 -2.42 4.36
CA ILE A 444 -6.42 -1.98 4.21
C ILE A 444 -7.31 -2.74 5.19
N THR A 445 -8.15 -1.99 5.91
CA THR A 445 -9.18 -2.57 6.78
C THR A 445 -10.49 -1.78 6.67
N HIS A 446 -11.54 -2.21 7.38
CA HIS A 446 -12.80 -1.48 7.42
C HIS A 446 -12.82 -0.45 8.56
N THR A 447 -12.58 -0.89 9.79
CA THR A 447 -12.67 -0.07 11.00
C THR A 447 -11.57 -0.43 12.01
N MET A 448 -11.31 0.47 12.97
CA MET A 448 -10.44 0.15 14.12
C MET A 448 -11.04 -0.97 14.96
N SER A 449 -12.35 -1.02 15.13
CA SER A 449 -13.04 -2.09 15.85
C SER A 449 -12.79 -3.45 15.21
N ASP A 450 -12.77 -3.53 13.87
CA ASP A 450 -12.41 -4.75 13.14
C ASP A 450 -10.97 -5.17 13.38
N LEU A 451 -10.05 -4.22 13.33
CA LEU A 451 -8.63 -4.46 13.58
C LEU A 451 -8.36 -4.94 15.01
N LEU A 452 -9.06 -4.35 15.99
CA LEU A 452 -8.86 -4.62 17.42
C LEU A 452 -9.75 -5.75 17.97
N ALA A 453 -10.59 -6.38 17.14
CA ALA A 453 -11.39 -7.54 17.56
C ALA A 453 -10.54 -8.82 17.67
N LEU A 454 -9.50 -8.76 18.52
CA LEU A 454 -8.52 -9.81 18.77
C LEU A 454 -8.67 -10.35 20.21
N PRO A 455 -8.39 -11.64 20.44
CA PRO A 455 -8.65 -12.26 21.73
C PRO A 455 -7.74 -11.73 22.85
N SER A 456 -6.47 -11.44 22.55
CA SER A 456 -5.50 -10.99 23.55
C SER A 456 -5.31 -9.48 23.55
N GLU A 457 -5.05 -8.88 24.71
CA GLU A 457 -4.73 -7.45 24.83
C GLU A 457 -3.37 -7.13 24.18
N GLU A 458 -2.43 -8.06 24.26
CA GLU A 458 -1.12 -7.91 23.61
C GLU A 458 -1.26 -7.82 22.10
N ASP A 459 -2.07 -8.70 21.47
CA ASP A 459 -2.35 -8.65 20.04
C ASP A 459 -3.04 -7.35 19.65
N ARG A 460 -3.99 -6.85 20.47
CA ARG A 460 -4.66 -5.56 20.24
C ARG A 460 -3.67 -4.40 20.24
N MET A 461 -2.74 -4.37 21.22
CA MET A 461 -1.70 -3.33 21.27
C MET A 461 -0.77 -3.40 20.05
N LYS A 462 -0.35 -4.60 19.64
CA LYS A 462 0.49 -4.80 18.45
C LYS A 462 -0.25 -4.39 17.17
N ALA A 463 -1.51 -4.79 17.02
CA ALA A 463 -2.34 -4.44 15.86
C ALA A 463 -2.55 -2.92 15.73
N ARG A 464 -2.81 -2.24 16.84
CA ARG A 464 -2.86 -0.77 16.89
C ARG A 464 -1.52 -0.15 16.42
N GLY A 465 -0.41 -0.79 16.73
CA GLY A 465 0.92 -0.39 16.27
C GLY A 465 1.06 -0.35 14.74
N PHE A 466 0.26 -1.08 13.95
CA PHE A 466 0.28 -0.94 12.49
C PHE A 466 -0.19 0.44 12.04
N VAL A 467 -1.21 0.99 12.69
CA VAL A 467 -1.72 2.35 12.42
C VAL A 467 -0.72 3.41 12.89
N GLU A 468 -0.23 3.28 14.13
CA GLU A 468 0.69 4.25 14.74
C GLU A 468 2.03 4.37 13.97
N ARG A 469 2.52 3.26 13.42
CA ARG A 469 3.78 3.21 12.65
C ARG A 469 3.60 3.48 11.16
N ALA A 470 2.36 3.55 10.66
CA ALA A 470 2.12 3.88 9.27
C ALA A 470 2.65 5.28 8.93
N GLY A 471 3.39 5.41 7.85
CA GLY A 471 3.89 6.70 7.41
C GLY A 471 2.77 7.65 7.02
N MET A 472 1.71 7.10 6.43
CA MET A 472 0.51 7.81 6.00
C MET A 472 -0.73 7.01 6.42
N VAL A 473 -1.73 7.68 6.98
CA VAL A 473 -3.03 7.09 7.29
C VAL A 473 -4.09 7.78 6.43
N ILE A 474 -4.89 6.99 5.71
CA ILE A 474 -5.94 7.46 4.81
C ILE A 474 -7.27 6.99 5.37
N VAL A 475 -8.10 7.93 5.82
CA VAL A 475 -9.36 7.63 6.50
C VAL A 475 -10.53 8.11 5.64
N GLY A 476 -11.42 7.20 5.30
CA GLY A 476 -12.73 7.50 4.70
C GLY A 476 -13.79 7.77 5.76
N GLY A 477 -15.07 7.78 5.36
CA GLY A 477 -16.17 7.94 6.30
C GLY A 477 -16.22 6.81 7.35
N LEU A 478 -16.34 7.18 8.63
CA LEU A 478 -16.43 6.28 9.77
C LEU A 478 -17.51 6.75 10.77
N PRO A 479 -18.22 5.82 11.43
CA PRO A 479 -19.18 6.18 12.47
C PRO A 479 -18.52 6.88 13.65
N SER A 480 -19.28 7.69 14.38
CA SER A 480 -18.79 8.40 15.57
C SER A 480 -18.23 7.45 16.65
N ALA A 481 -18.74 6.23 16.73
CA ALA A 481 -18.26 5.21 17.66
C ALA A 481 -16.78 4.78 17.42
N GLU A 482 -16.28 4.94 16.19
CA GLU A 482 -14.89 4.62 15.85
C GLU A 482 -13.89 5.73 16.25
N MET A 483 -14.37 6.98 16.42
CA MET A 483 -13.52 8.14 16.68
C MET A 483 -12.64 8.02 17.94
N PRO A 484 -13.09 7.46 19.08
CA PRO A 484 -12.23 7.27 20.24
C PRO A 484 -11.07 6.32 19.98
N LEU A 485 -11.32 5.20 19.29
CA LEU A 485 -10.30 4.20 18.97
C LEU A 485 -9.27 4.74 17.97
N LEU A 486 -9.75 5.41 16.93
CA LEU A 486 -8.92 6.04 15.92
C LEU A 486 -8.05 7.16 16.52
N THR A 487 -8.66 8.03 17.35
CA THR A 487 -7.95 9.15 18.00
C THR A 487 -6.93 8.66 19.02
N ALA A 488 -7.17 7.51 19.63
CA ALA A 488 -6.19 6.87 20.51
C ALA A 488 -4.92 6.40 19.79
N ALA A 489 -5.03 5.99 18.52
CA ALA A 489 -3.88 5.57 17.69
C ALA A 489 -3.19 6.77 17.01
N LEU A 490 -3.97 7.75 16.53
CA LEU A 490 -3.47 8.93 15.82
C LEU A 490 -4.32 10.16 16.19
N PRO A 491 -3.72 11.31 16.56
CA PRO A 491 -4.50 12.46 17.01
C PRO A 491 -5.32 13.09 15.87
N PHE A 492 -6.63 13.23 16.09
CA PHE A 492 -7.58 13.93 15.22
C PHE A 492 -8.21 15.09 15.96
N SER A 493 -8.30 16.25 15.30
CA SER A 493 -9.06 17.40 15.78
C SER A 493 -10.57 17.12 15.75
N LYS A 494 -11.36 17.86 16.52
CA LYS A 494 -12.84 17.73 16.48
C LYS A 494 -13.40 17.95 15.08
N ALA A 495 -12.89 18.94 14.35
CA ALA A 495 -13.32 19.21 12.97
C ALA A 495 -13.03 18.05 12.02
N GLU A 496 -11.89 17.36 12.16
CA GLU A 496 -11.58 16.17 11.39
C GLU A 496 -12.50 15.00 11.74
N GLN A 497 -12.81 14.81 13.03
CA GLN A 497 -13.76 13.78 13.48
C GLN A 497 -15.17 14.02 12.94
N GLU A 498 -15.65 15.27 12.99
CA GLU A 498 -16.94 15.68 12.43
C GLU A 498 -17.00 15.47 10.92
N LEU A 499 -15.90 15.77 10.21
CA LEU A 499 -15.78 15.54 8.78
C LEU A 499 -15.89 14.06 8.43
N LEU A 500 -15.14 13.19 9.12
CA LEU A 500 -15.15 11.73 8.92
C LEU A 500 -16.53 11.14 9.25
N THR A 501 -17.15 11.59 10.33
CA THR A 501 -18.49 11.16 10.72
C THR A 501 -19.54 11.61 9.70
N GLY A 502 -19.44 12.84 9.20
CA GLY A 502 -20.33 13.33 8.14
C GLY A 502 -20.23 12.55 6.83
N TRP A 503 -19.05 12.03 6.52
CA TRP A 503 -18.84 11.17 5.33
C TRP A 503 -19.39 9.75 5.51
N SER A 504 -19.68 9.31 6.72
CA SER A 504 -20.27 7.99 6.97
C SER A 504 -21.80 7.96 6.78
N ALA A 505 -22.42 9.11 6.55
CA ALA A 505 -23.87 9.19 6.35
C ALA A 505 -24.31 8.37 5.12
N PRO A 506 -25.48 7.71 5.20
CA PRO A 506 -26.04 6.97 4.08
C PRO A 506 -26.41 7.92 2.92
N PRO A 507 -26.63 7.37 1.72
CA PRO A 507 -27.18 8.14 0.62
C PRO A 507 -28.55 8.74 1.00
N SER A 508 -28.88 9.88 0.43
CA SER A 508 -30.15 10.56 0.65
C SER A 508 -30.99 10.57 -0.64
N TRP A 509 -32.29 10.66 -0.49
CA TRP A 509 -33.20 10.79 -1.63
C TRP A 509 -33.23 12.25 -2.09
N ASP A 510 -32.93 12.48 -3.37
CA ASP A 510 -33.09 13.78 -3.99
C ASP A 510 -34.50 13.91 -4.59
N ALA A 511 -35.36 14.68 -3.94
CA ALA A 511 -36.73 14.90 -4.36
C ALA A 511 -36.84 15.62 -5.72
N ALA A 512 -35.82 16.37 -6.13
CA ALA A 512 -35.83 17.13 -7.39
C ALA A 512 -35.52 16.21 -8.61
N THR A 513 -34.65 15.23 -8.43
CA THR A 513 -34.27 14.29 -9.49
C THR A 513 -35.00 12.96 -9.40
N GLY A 514 -35.72 12.68 -8.30
CA GLY A 514 -36.37 11.40 -8.04
C GLY A 514 -35.39 10.23 -7.95
N ARG A 515 -34.14 10.47 -7.55
CA ARG A 515 -33.07 9.46 -7.46
C ARG A 515 -32.37 9.51 -6.12
N GLU A 516 -31.82 8.39 -5.74
CA GLU A 516 -30.90 8.33 -4.61
C GLU A 516 -29.57 9.01 -4.96
N THR A 517 -29.10 9.87 -4.06
CA THR A 517 -27.77 10.53 -4.22
C THR A 517 -26.66 9.56 -3.87
N ASP A 518 -25.47 9.78 -4.41
CA ASP A 518 -24.29 9.05 -3.94
C ASP A 518 -24.06 9.31 -2.43
N PRO A 519 -23.55 8.31 -1.68
CA PRO A 519 -23.14 8.52 -0.29
C PRO A 519 -22.20 9.72 -0.19
N PRO A 520 -22.40 10.63 0.79
CA PRO A 520 -21.64 11.89 0.87
C PRO A 520 -20.13 11.69 1.03
N GLY A 521 -19.68 10.53 1.54
CA GLY A 521 -18.27 10.16 1.68
C GLY A 521 -17.66 9.44 0.50
N ARG A 522 -18.40 9.15 -0.58
CA ARG A 522 -17.88 8.37 -1.70
C ARG A 522 -16.71 9.07 -2.37
N GLY A 523 -15.55 8.40 -2.34
CA GLY A 523 -14.29 8.91 -2.88
C GLY A 523 -13.66 10.06 -2.08
N LYS A 524 -14.18 10.37 -0.88
CA LYS A 524 -13.61 11.37 0.02
C LYS A 524 -12.79 10.72 1.10
N PHE A 525 -11.59 11.23 1.30
CA PHE A 525 -10.64 10.72 2.29
C PHE A 525 -9.89 11.85 2.96
N LEU A 526 -9.50 11.61 4.20
CA LEU A 526 -8.58 12.45 4.96
C LEU A 526 -7.21 11.78 5.02
N ILE A 527 -6.18 12.40 4.46
CA ILE A 527 -4.81 11.91 4.53
C ILE A 527 -4.13 12.51 5.76
N LYS A 528 -3.68 11.67 6.68
CA LYS A 528 -2.95 12.06 7.90
C LYS A 528 -1.50 11.62 7.83
N VAL A 529 -0.60 12.48 8.29
CA VAL A 529 0.83 12.20 8.48
C VAL A 529 1.20 12.56 9.91
N GLY A 530 1.24 11.57 10.78
CA GLY A 530 1.45 11.78 12.20
C GLY A 530 0.44 12.76 12.80
N GLY A 531 0.86 13.60 13.73
CA GLY A 531 0.01 14.59 14.40
C GLY A 531 -0.30 15.87 13.59
N ARG A 532 0.09 15.92 12.29
CA ARG A 532 -0.18 17.09 11.44
C ARG A 532 -1.68 17.21 11.08
N PRO A 533 -2.18 18.40 10.76
CA PRO A 533 -3.51 18.56 10.19
C PRO A 533 -3.68 17.68 8.94
N GLY A 534 -4.83 17.04 8.84
CA GLY A 534 -5.14 16.15 7.72
C GLY A 534 -5.42 16.92 6.43
N ILE A 535 -5.20 16.27 5.30
CA ILE A 535 -5.47 16.78 3.96
C ILE A 535 -6.77 16.13 3.47
N PRO A 536 -7.90 16.84 3.44
CA PRO A 536 -9.16 16.30 2.93
C PRO A 536 -9.15 16.32 1.41
N ILE A 537 -9.35 15.15 0.80
CA ILE A 537 -9.28 15.00 -0.66
C ILE A 537 -10.55 14.36 -1.23
N GLN A 538 -10.85 14.70 -2.48
CA GLN A 538 -11.76 13.96 -3.35
C GLN A 538 -10.92 13.23 -4.39
N ILE A 539 -10.98 11.92 -4.40
CA ILE A 539 -10.32 11.08 -5.41
C ILE A 539 -10.96 11.33 -6.78
N LYS A 540 -10.14 11.48 -7.80
CA LYS A 540 -10.60 11.66 -9.17
C LYS A 540 -10.00 10.59 -10.08
N LEU A 541 -10.84 9.77 -10.65
CA LEU A 541 -10.46 8.74 -11.60
C LEU A 541 -10.51 9.26 -13.03
N THR A 542 -9.63 8.76 -13.89
CA THR A 542 -9.72 8.91 -15.34
C THR A 542 -10.85 8.03 -15.91
N GLU A 543 -11.23 8.26 -17.15
CA GLU A 543 -12.25 7.41 -17.81
C GLU A 543 -11.77 5.96 -17.95
N THR A 544 -10.50 5.74 -18.26
CA THR A 544 -9.91 4.41 -18.34
C THR A 544 -9.94 3.71 -16.99
N GLU A 545 -9.59 4.39 -15.91
CA GLU A 545 -9.68 3.79 -14.57
C GLU A 545 -11.12 3.45 -14.18
N ARG A 546 -12.11 4.26 -14.58
CA ARG A 546 -13.53 3.95 -14.35
C ARG A 546 -13.99 2.71 -15.10
N SER A 547 -13.54 2.53 -16.35
CA SER A 547 -13.91 1.35 -17.15
C SER A 547 -13.34 0.05 -16.60
N ILE A 548 -12.14 0.10 -16.00
CA ILE A 548 -11.48 -1.05 -15.35
C ILE A 548 -12.00 -1.25 -13.91
N ASN A 549 -12.53 -0.21 -13.27
CA ASN A 549 -12.85 -0.15 -11.83
C ASN A 549 -14.32 -0.46 -11.51
N ASP A 550 -15.06 -1.08 -12.38
CA ASP A 550 -16.48 -1.39 -12.11
C ASP A 550 -16.61 -2.60 -11.18
N THR A 551 -16.55 -2.35 -9.87
CA THR A 551 -16.79 -3.36 -8.83
C THR A 551 -18.26 -3.80 -8.77
N ASN A 552 -19.16 -3.13 -9.50
CA ASN A 552 -20.59 -3.43 -9.58
C ASN A 552 -20.99 -4.14 -10.88
N LYS A 553 -20.06 -4.73 -11.62
CA LYS A 553 -20.32 -5.43 -12.89
C LYS A 553 -21.51 -6.41 -12.82
N LEU A 554 -21.61 -7.17 -11.72
CA LEU A 554 -22.71 -8.13 -11.52
C LEU A 554 -24.08 -7.43 -11.43
N TRP A 555 -24.16 -6.31 -10.72
CA TRP A 555 -25.41 -5.53 -10.62
C TRP A 555 -25.78 -4.87 -11.95
N ALA A 556 -24.79 -4.35 -12.69
CA ALA A 556 -25.01 -3.74 -14.00
C ALA A 556 -25.53 -4.77 -15.03
N THR A 557 -25.09 -6.03 -14.94
CA THR A 557 -25.56 -7.11 -15.83
C THR A 557 -27.02 -7.49 -15.53
N GLN A 558 -27.40 -7.56 -14.26
CA GLN A 558 -28.79 -7.84 -13.87
C GLN A 558 -29.75 -6.70 -14.29
N SER A 559 -29.34 -5.44 -14.15
CA SER A 559 -30.17 -4.31 -14.58
C SER A 559 -30.34 -4.22 -16.11
N ARG A 560 -29.43 -4.78 -16.92
CA ARG A 560 -29.58 -4.89 -18.38
C ARG A 560 -30.57 -5.97 -18.78
N VAL A 561 -30.62 -7.12 -18.08
CA VAL A 561 -31.60 -8.20 -18.33
C VAL A 561 -32.99 -7.70 -18.01
N GLY A 562 -33.22 -7.02 -16.88
CA GLY A 562 -34.54 -6.46 -16.57
C GLY A 562 -35.05 -5.41 -17.57
N ARG A 563 -34.15 -4.58 -18.13
CA ARG A 563 -34.53 -3.61 -19.17
C ARG A 563 -34.89 -4.22 -20.54
N VAL A 564 -34.36 -5.40 -20.84
CA VAL A 564 -34.69 -6.10 -22.10
C VAL A 564 -36.09 -6.74 -21.96
N GLU A 565 -36.47 -7.20 -20.77
CA GLU A 565 -37.82 -7.73 -20.54
C GLU A 565 -38.91 -6.63 -20.49
N GLU A 566 -38.62 -5.44 -19.94
CA GLU A 566 -39.53 -4.28 -19.99
C GLU A 566 -39.67 -3.65 -21.37
N ALA A 567 -38.70 -3.81 -22.27
CA ALA A 567 -38.77 -3.31 -23.64
C ALA A 567 -39.42 -4.32 -24.59
N ALA A 568 -39.64 -5.57 -24.15
CA ALA A 568 -40.27 -6.63 -24.90
C ALA A 568 -41.74 -6.92 -24.46
N SER A 569 -42.22 -6.23 -23.41
CA SER A 569 -43.61 -6.21 -22.96
C SER A 569 -44.30 -4.90 -23.37
#